data_6ebcef8e6213937c7dc8b22d76949849
#
_entry.id   6ebcef8e6213937c7dc8b22d76949849
#
_cell.length_a   1.000
_cell.length_b   1.000
_cell.length_c   1.000
_cell.angle_alpha   90.00
_cell.angle_beta   90.00
_cell.angle_gamma   90.00
#
_symmetry.space_group_name_H-M   'P 1'
#
loop_
_entity.id
_entity.type
_entity.pdbx_description
1 polymer ?
#
loop_
_entity_poly.entity_id
_entity_poly.type
_entity_poly.pdbx_seq_one_letter_code
_entity_poly.pdbx_strand_id
1 'polypeptide(L)'
;MEYVLRPSRPAADTARHAAAAPESPPGTETLEDIRKELDGCRGCPLCAGRSTIVFGTGNPRARLMFVGEGPGVDEDRQGEPFVGAAGKRLNQWIGRIGLRREDVYIANIVKCRPPGNRVPFPDEAKACLPYLTRQIRAIRPEVICTLGATALNHLLGIEERITRVRGRWREYDGVPVLPTYHPAFILRNAAREPEVYEDFETLARRLFPR
;
A
#
# COMPACT_ATOMS: atom_id res chain seq x y z
N MET A 1 -32.97 -20.65 42.10
CA MET A 1 -32.12 -21.07 40.97
C MET A 1 -31.07 -19.99 40.80
N GLU A 2 -29.88 -20.21 41.34
CA GLU A 2 -28.77 -19.28 41.26
C GLU A 2 -28.04 -19.46 39.92
N TYR A 3 -27.92 -18.40 39.19
CA TYR A 3 -27.15 -18.34 37.95
C TYR A 3 -25.67 -18.14 38.29
N VAL A 4 -24.85 -19.21 38.19
CA VAL A 4 -23.41 -19.16 38.37
C VAL A 4 -22.78 -18.61 37.07
N LEU A 5 -22.25 -17.38 37.13
CA LEU A 5 -21.44 -16.78 36.10
C LEU A 5 -20.10 -17.54 35.98
N ARG A 6 -19.84 -18.14 34.81
CA ARG A 6 -18.54 -18.73 34.49
C ARG A 6 -17.52 -17.62 34.22
N PRO A 7 -16.28 -17.70 34.73
CA PRO A 7 -15.25 -16.71 34.46
C PRO A 7 -14.80 -16.82 33.00
N SER A 8 -14.70 -15.65 32.33
CA SER A 8 -14.14 -15.46 31.01
C SER A 8 -12.68 -15.90 30.96
N ARG A 9 -12.34 -16.75 29.99
CA ARG A 9 -10.96 -17.17 29.71
C ARG A 9 -10.13 -15.93 29.31
N PRO A 10 -8.90 -15.77 29.80
CA PRO A 10 -8.01 -14.69 29.33
C PRO A 10 -7.69 -14.91 27.85
N ALA A 11 -7.71 -13.82 27.09
CA ALA A 11 -7.28 -13.80 25.71
C ALA A 11 -5.81 -14.28 25.62
N ALA A 12 -5.57 -15.32 24.85
CA ALA A 12 -4.22 -15.80 24.57
C ALA A 12 -3.48 -14.71 23.77
N ASP A 13 -2.46 -14.17 24.38
CA ASP A 13 -1.47 -13.28 23.80
C ASP A 13 -0.65 -14.08 22.77
N THR A 14 -1.13 -14.10 21.53
CA THR A 14 -0.37 -14.62 20.39
C THR A 14 0.29 -13.47 19.66
N ALA A 15 1.29 -12.88 20.29
CA ALA A 15 2.30 -12.11 19.59
C ALA A 15 3.04 -13.04 18.61
N ARG A 16 2.50 -13.19 17.40
CA ARG A 16 3.23 -13.83 16.30
C ARG A 16 4.34 -12.88 15.88
N HIS A 17 5.53 -13.08 16.41
CA HIS A 17 6.75 -12.45 15.93
C HIS A 17 6.86 -12.73 14.44
N ALA A 18 6.72 -11.68 13.61
CA ALA A 18 7.05 -11.74 12.21
C ALA A 18 8.53 -12.10 12.12
N ALA A 19 8.85 -13.24 11.52
CA ALA A 19 10.22 -13.62 11.25
C ALA A 19 10.89 -12.48 10.47
N ALA A 20 12.04 -12.02 10.94
CA ALA A 20 12.81 -10.96 10.29
C ALA A 20 13.17 -11.41 8.87
N ALA A 21 12.80 -10.62 7.87
CA ALA A 21 13.23 -10.85 6.49
C ALA A 21 14.77 -10.78 6.43
N PRO A 22 15.43 -11.56 5.54
CA PRO A 22 16.89 -11.59 5.44
C PRO A 22 17.46 -10.20 5.13
N GLU A 23 18.64 -9.91 5.67
CA GLU A 23 19.36 -8.66 5.39
C GLU A 23 19.67 -8.52 3.89
N SER A 24 19.63 -7.28 3.40
CA SER A 24 19.92 -7.00 1.99
C SER A 24 21.39 -7.34 1.69
N PRO A 25 21.68 -7.99 0.54
CA PRO A 25 23.06 -8.25 0.14
C PRO A 25 23.87 -6.94 0.08
N PRO A 26 25.16 -6.97 0.40
CA PRO A 26 26.02 -5.80 0.26
C PRO A 26 26.03 -5.30 -1.20
N GLY A 27 25.88 -3.99 -1.39
CA GLY A 27 25.78 -3.35 -2.71
C GLY A 27 24.35 -3.17 -3.25
N THR A 28 23.31 -3.56 -2.50
CA THR A 28 21.91 -3.30 -2.87
C THR A 28 21.54 -1.87 -2.49
N GLU A 29 20.92 -1.13 -3.42
CA GLU A 29 20.40 0.21 -3.18
C GLU A 29 19.38 0.21 -2.04
N THR A 30 19.50 1.18 -1.12
CA THR A 30 18.63 1.30 0.04
C THR A 30 17.48 2.28 -0.20
N LEU A 31 16.40 2.19 0.61
CA LEU A 31 15.33 3.19 0.59
C LEU A 31 15.84 4.60 0.89
N GLU A 32 16.89 4.72 1.70
CA GLU A 32 17.50 6.01 2.02
C GLU A 32 18.24 6.61 0.82
N ASP A 33 18.92 5.81 0.02
CA ASP A 33 19.58 6.27 -1.21
C ASP A 33 18.55 6.77 -2.21
N ILE A 34 17.45 6.02 -2.40
CA ILE A 34 16.34 6.42 -3.28
C ILE A 34 15.68 7.71 -2.77
N ARG A 35 15.53 7.87 -1.46
CA ARG A 35 14.95 9.07 -0.83
C ARG A 35 15.82 10.29 -1.07
N LYS A 36 17.13 10.17 -0.90
CA LYS A 36 18.09 11.26 -1.14
C LYS A 36 18.06 11.73 -2.60
N GLU A 37 18.00 10.80 -3.55
CA GLU A 37 17.90 11.14 -4.96
C GLU A 37 16.56 11.81 -5.32
N LEU A 38 15.48 11.37 -4.68
CA LEU A 38 14.15 11.95 -4.92
C LEU A 38 14.00 13.35 -4.28
N ASP A 39 14.84 13.69 -3.29
CA ASP A 39 14.78 14.97 -2.63
C ASP A 39 14.97 16.12 -3.65
N GLY A 40 14.08 17.11 -3.59
CA GLY A 40 14.07 18.20 -4.56
C GLY A 40 13.69 17.82 -6.00
N CYS A 41 13.24 16.58 -6.26
CA CYS A 41 12.90 16.07 -7.61
C CYS A 41 12.04 17.05 -8.41
N ARG A 42 12.41 17.28 -9.69
CA ARG A 42 11.70 18.10 -10.67
C ARG A 42 11.41 17.34 -11.96
N GLY A 43 11.31 16.02 -11.90
CA GLY A 43 11.19 15.12 -13.05
C GLY A 43 9.83 15.16 -13.78
N CYS A 44 8.80 15.80 -13.20
CA CYS A 44 7.50 15.97 -13.85
C CYS A 44 6.78 17.25 -13.35
N PRO A 45 5.71 17.71 -14.03
CA PRO A 45 4.98 18.95 -13.68
C PRO A 45 4.39 18.96 -12.26
N LEU A 46 4.14 17.78 -11.65
CA LEU A 46 3.57 17.70 -10.30
C LEU A 46 4.44 18.36 -9.23
N CYS A 47 5.74 18.54 -9.50
CA CYS A 47 6.67 19.17 -8.56
C CYS A 47 6.30 20.66 -8.29
N ALA A 48 5.63 21.34 -9.20
CA ALA A 48 5.30 22.74 -9.06
C ALA A 48 4.18 23.02 -8.04
N GLY A 49 3.29 22.03 -7.82
CA GLY A 49 2.11 22.19 -6.95
C GLY A 49 2.17 21.42 -5.62
N ARG A 50 3.22 20.65 -5.38
CA ARG A 50 3.36 19.90 -4.12
C ARG A 50 3.82 20.79 -2.98
N SER A 51 3.37 20.49 -1.78
CA SER A 51 3.96 21.00 -0.54
C SER A 51 5.15 20.14 -0.13
N THR A 52 5.00 18.81 -0.25
CA THR A 52 5.99 17.83 0.20
C THR A 52 6.06 16.64 -0.75
N ILE A 53 7.21 15.98 -0.84
CA ILE A 53 7.34 14.68 -1.50
C ILE A 53 6.84 13.60 -0.56
N VAL A 54 5.84 12.82 -0.99
CA VAL A 54 5.30 11.68 -0.25
C VAL A 54 6.01 10.42 -0.70
N PHE A 55 7.17 10.15 -0.10
CA PHE A 55 8.05 9.05 -0.51
C PHE A 55 7.41 7.68 -0.34
N GLY A 56 6.83 7.43 0.80
CA GLY A 56 6.34 6.16 1.29
C GLY A 56 6.75 5.98 2.75
N THR A 57 6.04 5.08 3.47
CA THR A 57 6.27 4.84 4.90
C THR A 57 5.97 3.41 5.29
N GLY A 58 6.56 2.93 6.37
CA GLY A 58 6.33 1.62 6.95
C GLY A 58 7.61 0.82 7.13
N ASN A 59 7.47 -0.50 7.28
CA ASN A 59 8.59 -1.40 7.48
C ASN A 59 9.44 -1.52 6.20
N PRO A 60 10.74 -1.18 6.23
CA PRO A 60 11.63 -1.32 5.07
C PRO A 60 11.87 -2.78 4.65
N ARG A 61 11.44 -3.74 5.46
CA ARG A 61 11.47 -5.18 5.19
C ARG A 61 10.07 -5.79 5.26
N ALA A 62 9.05 -5.03 4.81
CA ALA A 62 7.67 -5.48 4.84
C ALA A 62 7.44 -6.67 3.91
N ARG A 63 6.75 -7.69 4.38
CA ARG A 63 6.27 -8.80 3.55
C ARG A 63 5.12 -8.37 2.63
N LEU A 64 4.33 -7.36 3.03
CA LEU A 64 3.22 -6.81 2.27
C LEU A 64 3.46 -5.33 1.97
N MET A 65 3.38 -4.96 0.69
CA MET A 65 3.46 -3.59 0.24
C MET A 65 2.13 -3.15 -0.38
N PHE A 66 1.60 -2.03 0.07
CA PHE A 66 0.46 -1.36 -0.56
C PHE A 66 0.92 -0.29 -1.53
N VAL A 67 0.31 -0.27 -2.71
CA VAL A 67 0.58 0.73 -3.76
C VAL A 67 -0.71 1.44 -4.15
N GLY A 68 -0.78 2.73 -3.88
CA GLY A 68 -1.87 3.62 -4.27
C GLY A 68 -1.55 4.45 -5.51
N GLU A 69 -2.46 5.35 -5.87
CA GLU A 69 -2.38 6.22 -7.03
C GLU A 69 -1.41 7.40 -6.80
N GLY A 70 -1.71 8.23 -5.83
CA GLY A 70 -0.96 9.46 -5.52
C GLY A 70 -1.42 10.11 -4.23
N PRO A 71 -0.66 11.11 -3.72
CA PRO A 71 -1.02 11.84 -2.51
C PRO A 71 -2.28 12.69 -2.67
N GLY A 72 -3.10 12.75 -1.63
CA GLY A 72 -4.16 13.74 -1.43
C GLY A 72 -3.64 14.97 -0.67
N VAL A 73 -4.57 15.83 -0.23
CA VAL A 73 -4.26 17.08 0.49
C VAL A 73 -3.54 16.82 1.82
N ASP A 74 -4.05 15.87 2.60
CA ASP A 74 -3.51 15.58 3.92
C ASP A 74 -2.13 14.94 3.80
N GLU A 75 -1.95 14.06 2.81
CA GLU A 75 -0.69 13.39 2.51
C GLU A 75 0.38 14.39 2.05
N ASP A 76 0.02 15.32 1.16
CA ASP A 76 0.91 16.38 0.66
C ASP A 76 1.39 17.31 1.77
N ARG A 77 0.51 17.58 2.76
CA ARG A 77 0.83 18.43 3.92
C ARG A 77 1.73 17.69 4.92
N GLN A 78 1.50 16.39 5.16
CA GLN A 78 2.18 15.63 6.19
C GLN A 78 3.43 14.89 5.68
N GLY A 79 3.56 14.71 4.36
CA GLY A 79 4.67 13.96 3.76
C GLY A 79 4.52 12.43 3.87
N GLU A 80 3.36 11.93 4.32
CA GLU A 80 3.09 10.50 4.49
C GLU A 80 1.91 10.03 3.65
N PRO A 81 1.97 8.83 3.03
CA PRO A 81 0.87 8.27 2.24
C PRO A 81 -0.27 7.80 3.14
N PHE A 82 -1.51 7.94 2.67
CA PHE A 82 -2.69 7.40 3.33
C PHE A 82 -2.83 7.82 4.82
N VAL A 83 -2.84 9.12 5.09
CA VAL A 83 -3.08 9.71 6.42
C VAL A 83 -4.48 10.31 6.58
N GLY A 84 -5.13 10.67 5.47
CA GLY A 84 -6.50 11.19 5.45
C GLY A 84 -7.57 10.10 5.68
N ALA A 85 -8.82 10.40 5.34
CA ALA A 85 -9.96 9.49 5.53
C ALA A 85 -9.77 8.13 4.82
N ALA A 86 -9.22 8.13 3.60
CA ALA A 86 -8.88 6.91 2.87
C ALA A 86 -7.83 6.07 3.60
N GLY A 87 -6.84 6.71 4.21
CA GLY A 87 -5.81 6.06 5.01
C GLY A 87 -6.35 5.43 6.29
N LYS A 88 -7.26 6.11 6.99
CA LYS A 88 -7.94 5.54 8.16
C LYS A 88 -8.72 4.27 7.79
N ARG A 89 -9.36 4.24 6.62
CA ARG A 89 -10.04 3.04 6.13
C ARG A 89 -9.05 1.92 5.79
N LEU A 90 -7.93 2.24 5.14
CA LEU A 90 -6.87 1.26 4.85
C LEU A 90 -6.31 0.65 6.14
N ASN A 91 -6.07 1.45 7.18
CA ASN A 91 -5.59 0.95 8.48
C ASN A 91 -6.57 -0.04 9.13
N GLN A 92 -7.90 0.19 8.99
CA GLN A 92 -8.92 -0.75 9.47
C GLN A 92 -8.82 -2.10 8.72
N TRP A 93 -8.62 -2.08 7.40
CA TRP A 93 -8.45 -3.30 6.60
C TRP A 93 -7.17 -4.05 6.94
N ILE A 94 -6.05 -3.34 7.13
CA ILE A 94 -4.79 -3.91 7.59
C ILE A 94 -4.98 -4.60 8.95
N GLY A 95 -5.66 -3.93 9.90
CA GLY A 95 -5.97 -4.50 11.22
C GLY A 95 -6.82 -5.75 11.16
N ARG A 96 -7.75 -5.84 10.19
CA ARG A 96 -8.61 -7.02 10.00
C ARG A 96 -7.84 -8.30 9.67
N ILE A 97 -6.70 -8.20 9.04
CA ILE A 97 -5.82 -9.35 8.73
C ILE A 97 -4.72 -9.57 9.78
N GLY A 98 -4.85 -8.91 10.94
CA GLY A 98 -3.93 -9.08 12.08
C GLY A 98 -2.58 -8.37 11.92
N LEU A 99 -2.48 -7.40 10.99
CA LEU A 99 -1.31 -6.56 10.80
C LEU A 99 -1.56 -5.14 11.32
N ARG A 100 -0.49 -4.44 11.66
CA ARG A 100 -0.50 -3.01 11.99
C ARG A 100 0.07 -2.22 10.80
N ARG A 101 -0.17 -0.93 10.78
CA ARG A 101 0.36 -0.04 9.73
C ARG A 101 1.90 -0.10 9.62
N GLU A 102 2.58 -0.19 10.76
CA GLU A 102 4.04 -0.31 10.84
C GLU A 102 4.60 -1.66 10.39
N ASP A 103 3.78 -2.70 10.24
CA ASP A 103 4.20 -4.02 9.77
C ASP A 103 4.27 -4.11 8.22
N VAL A 104 3.62 -3.17 7.53
CA VAL A 104 3.54 -3.09 6.06
C VAL A 104 4.31 -1.89 5.53
N TYR A 105 4.53 -1.84 4.20
CA TYR A 105 5.02 -0.63 3.54
C TYR A 105 3.93 -0.05 2.64
N ILE A 106 3.77 1.27 2.65
CA ILE A 106 2.74 1.96 1.87
C ILE A 106 3.41 3.02 1.00
N ALA A 107 3.13 2.99 -0.30
CA ALA A 107 3.61 3.98 -1.25
C ALA A 107 2.55 4.27 -2.33
N ASN A 108 2.85 5.20 -3.23
CA ASN A 108 2.02 5.54 -4.37
C ASN A 108 2.81 5.48 -5.68
N ILE A 109 2.12 5.40 -6.82
CA ILE A 109 2.70 5.52 -8.17
C ILE A 109 3.41 6.86 -8.28
N VAL A 110 2.71 7.99 -8.00
CA VAL A 110 3.35 9.31 -7.98
C VAL A 110 3.61 9.78 -6.56
N LYS A 111 4.72 10.51 -6.36
CA LYS A 111 5.16 10.98 -5.04
C LYS A 111 4.75 12.41 -4.75
N CYS A 112 4.16 13.10 -5.71
CA CYS A 112 3.68 14.46 -5.61
C CYS A 112 2.17 14.51 -5.86
N ARG A 113 1.46 15.39 -5.15
CA ARG A 113 0.02 15.55 -5.27
C ARG A 113 -0.37 16.15 -6.62
N PRO A 114 -1.24 15.49 -7.42
CA PRO A 114 -1.81 16.10 -8.61
C PRO A 114 -2.78 17.24 -8.25
N PRO A 115 -2.85 18.31 -9.05
CA PRO A 115 -3.79 19.41 -8.84
C PRO A 115 -5.24 18.91 -8.72
N GLY A 116 -5.96 19.40 -7.70
CA GLY A 116 -7.35 18.98 -7.44
C GLY A 116 -7.53 17.49 -7.12
N ASN A 117 -6.47 16.76 -6.78
CA ASN A 117 -6.47 15.29 -6.58
C ASN A 117 -6.97 14.52 -7.82
N ARG A 118 -6.72 15.05 -9.04
CA ARG A 118 -7.01 14.31 -10.27
C ARG A 118 -6.14 13.06 -10.40
N VAL A 119 -6.56 12.13 -11.23
CA VAL A 119 -5.70 11.02 -11.65
C VAL A 119 -4.42 11.58 -12.28
N PRO A 120 -3.23 11.04 -11.95
CA PRO A 120 -1.99 11.41 -12.62
C PRO A 120 -2.07 11.15 -14.13
N PHE A 121 -1.49 12.04 -14.93
CA PHE A 121 -1.33 11.78 -16.35
C PHE A 121 -0.32 10.64 -16.60
N PRO A 122 -0.41 9.94 -17.73
CA PRO A 122 0.51 8.82 -18.04
C PRO A 122 1.99 9.20 -18.02
N ASP A 123 2.35 10.39 -18.47
CA ASP A 123 3.72 10.92 -18.46
C ASP A 123 4.20 11.23 -17.04
N GLU A 124 3.33 11.76 -16.16
CA GLU A 124 3.63 11.99 -14.74
C GLU A 124 3.88 10.67 -14.00
N ALA A 125 3.03 9.67 -14.23
CA ALA A 125 3.20 8.34 -13.69
C ALA A 125 4.48 7.67 -14.20
N LYS A 126 4.74 7.74 -15.52
CA LYS A 126 5.93 7.19 -16.16
C LYS A 126 7.22 7.81 -15.60
N ALA A 127 7.25 9.12 -15.36
CA ALA A 127 8.40 9.80 -14.80
C ALA A 127 8.68 9.40 -13.33
N CYS A 128 7.64 9.05 -12.57
CA CYS A 128 7.75 8.75 -11.14
C CYS A 128 7.87 7.25 -10.83
N LEU A 129 7.35 6.38 -11.71
CA LEU A 129 7.34 4.92 -11.53
C LEU A 129 8.72 4.30 -11.26
N PRO A 130 9.85 4.75 -11.87
CA PRO A 130 11.16 4.21 -11.56
C PRO A 130 11.52 4.25 -10.06
N TYR A 131 11.12 5.28 -9.34
CA TYR A 131 11.35 5.35 -7.89
C TYR A 131 10.56 4.27 -7.13
N LEU A 132 9.30 4.02 -7.50
CA LEU A 132 8.50 2.95 -6.92
C LEU A 132 9.09 1.56 -7.23
N THR A 133 9.53 1.34 -8.47
CA THR A 133 10.20 0.09 -8.86
C THR A 133 11.44 -0.18 -8.01
N ARG A 134 12.27 0.84 -7.79
CA ARG A 134 13.45 0.75 -6.92
C ARG A 134 13.07 0.50 -5.47
N GLN A 135 12.00 1.13 -4.96
CA GLN A 135 11.47 0.85 -3.62
C GLN A 135 11.02 -0.60 -3.48
N ILE A 136 10.30 -1.15 -4.47
CA ILE A 136 9.89 -2.56 -4.47
C ILE A 136 11.13 -3.49 -4.42
N ARG A 137 12.16 -3.20 -5.21
CA ARG A 137 13.41 -3.97 -5.23
C ARG A 137 14.21 -3.87 -3.93
N ALA A 138 14.20 -2.71 -3.28
CA ALA A 138 14.86 -2.50 -1.99
C ALA A 138 14.14 -3.23 -0.85
N ILE A 139 12.79 -3.19 -0.83
CA ILE A 139 11.95 -3.81 0.20
C ILE A 139 11.85 -5.32 -0.01
N ARG A 140 11.73 -5.78 -1.27
CA ARG A 140 11.50 -7.19 -1.66
C ARG A 140 10.28 -7.80 -0.97
N PRO A 141 9.09 -7.20 -1.13
CA PRO A 141 7.88 -7.73 -0.51
C PRO A 141 7.52 -9.10 -1.10
N GLU A 142 6.92 -9.97 -0.29
CA GLU A 142 6.36 -11.25 -0.76
C GLU A 142 5.09 -11.04 -1.57
N VAL A 143 4.36 -9.94 -1.30
CA VAL A 143 3.09 -9.59 -1.94
C VAL A 143 2.96 -8.07 -2.08
N ILE A 144 2.46 -7.63 -3.23
CA ILE A 144 2.00 -6.27 -3.45
C ILE A 144 0.47 -6.25 -3.51
N CYS A 145 -0.17 -5.31 -2.81
CA CYS A 145 -1.59 -5.01 -2.96
C CYS A 145 -1.77 -3.65 -3.62
N THR A 146 -2.34 -3.61 -4.85
CA THR A 146 -2.63 -2.35 -5.52
C THR A 146 -4.02 -1.84 -5.14
N LEU A 147 -4.11 -0.56 -4.80
CA LEU A 147 -5.33 0.12 -4.36
C LEU A 147 -5.92 0.92 -5.53
N GLY A 148 -6.88 0.31 -6.23
CA GLY A 148 -7.57 0.90 -7.37
C GLY A 148 -6.95 0.57 -8.73
N ALA A 149 -7.67 0.94 -9.81
CA ALA A 149 -7.27 0.67 -11.19
C ALA A 149 -6.00 1.42 -11.59
N THR A 150 -5.86 2.69 -11.21
CA THR A 150 -4.72 3.52 -11.58
C THR A 150 -3.39 2.92 -11.09
N ALA A 151 -3.37 2.49 -9.81
CA ALA A 151 -2.18 1.88 -9.24
C ALA A 151 -1.82 0.57 -9.97
N LEU A 152 -2.80 -0.29 -10.22
CA LEU A 152 -2.61 -1.54 -10.95
C LEU A 152 -2.10 -1.30 -12.37
N ASN A 153 -2.79 -0.43 -13.12
CA ASN A 153 -2.55 -0.23 -14.54
C ASN A 153 -1.16 0.39 -14.79
N HIS A 154 -0.76 1.37 -13.99
CA HIS A 154 0.57 1.95 -14.13
C HIS A 154 1.68 1.00 -13.66
N LEU A 155 1.45 0.23 -12.59
CA LEU A 155 2.45 -0.73 -12.12
C LEU A 155 2.72 -1.85 -13.14
N LEU A 156 1.64 -2.39 -13.73
CA LEU A 156 1.73 -3.53 -14.67
C LEU A 156 1.81 -3.13 -16.14
N GLY A 157 1.61 -1.85 -16.49
CA GLY A 157 1.56 -1.41 -17.89
C GLY A 157 0.35 -1.96 -18.66
N ILE A 158 -0.80 -2.07 -18.02
CA ILE A 158 -2.05 -2.63 -18.57
C ILE A 158 -3.20 -1.62 -18.50
N GLU A 159 -4.33 -1.94 -19.14
CA GLU A 159 -5.57 -1.16 -19.05
C GLU A 159 -6.73 -2.07 -18.65
N GLU A 160 -6.94 -2.23 -17.34
CA GLU A 160 -8.01 -3.08 -16.81
C GLU A 160 -8.93 -2.32 -15.83
N ARG A 161 -10.21 -2.74 -15.81
CA ARG A 161 -11.19 -2.21 -14.87
C ARG A 161 -11.10 -2.96 -13.55
N ILE A 162 -10.94 -2.24 -12.44
CA ILE A 162 -10.79 -2.83 -11.11
C ILE A 162 -11.92 -3.81 -10.75
N THR A 163 -13.15 -3.52 -11.18
CA THR A 163 -14.33 -4.39 -10.95
C THR A 163 -14.23 -5.78 -11.59
N ARG A 164 -13.37 -5.95 -12.59
CA ARG A 164 -13.14 -7.24 -13.28
C ARG A 164 -11.96 -8.02 -12.71
N VAL A 165 -11.02 -7.32 -12.11
CA VAL A 165 -9.70 -7.90 -11.77
C VAL A 165 -9.40 -7.91 -10.28
N ARG A 166 -10.19 -7.20 -9.44
CA ARG A 166 -10.01 -7.27 -8.00
C ARG A 166 -10.03 -8.72 -7.50
N GLY A 167 -9.23 -9.00 -6.49
CA GLY A 167 -9.14 -10.33 -5.90
C GLY A 167 -8.48 -11.41 -6.77
N ARG A 168 -8.01 -11.06 -7.97
CA ARG A 168 -7.34 -12.01 -8.88
C ARG A 168 -5.85 -11.71 -8.94
N TRP A 169 -5.04 -12.70 -8.61
CA TRP A 169 -3.60 -12.58 -8.63
C TRP A 169 -3.05 -12.18 -10.00
N ARG A 170 -2.10 -11.29 -9.97
CA ARG A 170 -1.21 -10.85 -11.06
C ARG A 170 0.22 -11.00 -10.60
N GLU A 171 1.17 -10.57 -11.43
CA GLU A 171 2.59 -10.61 -11.11
C GLU A 171 3.27 -9.33 -11.60
N TYR A 172 4.23 -8.84 -10.83
CA TYR A 172 5.13 -7.76 -11.18
C TYR A 172 6.56 -8.13 -10.78
N ASP A 173 7.46 -8.30 -11.76
CA ASP A 173 8.89 -8.62 -11.55
C ASP A 173 9.07 -9.84 -10.58
N GLY A 174 8.26 -10.90 -10.78
CA GLY A 174 8.25 -12.10 -9.93
C GLY A 174 7.49 -11.97 -8.60
N VAL A 175 6.99 -10.78 -8.25
CA VAL A 175 6.22 -10.56 -7.02
C VAL A 175 4.72 -10.67 -7.30
N PRO A 176 3.99 -11.52 -6.55
CA PRO A 176 2.53 -11.60 -6.65
C PRO A 176 1.84 -10.27 -6.33
N VAL A 177 0.90 -9.86 -7.18
CA VAL A 177 0.12 -8.62 -7.05
C VAL A 177 -1.36 -8.96 -6.89
N LEU A 178 -2.00 -8.47 -5.83
CA LEU A 178 -3.45 -8.56 -5.65
C LEU A 178 -4.08 -7.18 -5.76
N PRO A 179 -4.90 -6.92 -6.81
CA PRO A 179 -5.64 -5.67 -6.91
C PRO A 179 -6.90 -5.70 -6.05
N THR A 180 -7.20 -4.56 -5.40
CA THR A 180 -8.47 -4.32 -4.69
C THR A 180 -8.98 -2.90 -4.97
N TYR A 181 -10.16 -2.56 -4.45
CA TYR A 181 -10.69 -1.20 -4.57
C TYR A 181 -9.84 -0.19 -3.80
N HIS A 182 -9.79 1.04 -4.32
CA HIS A 182 -9.19 2.15 -3.59
C HIS A 182 -10.05 2.52 -2.37
N PRO A 183 -9.46 2.79 -1.18
CA PRO A 183 -10.24 3.14 0.02
C PRO A 183 -11.18 4.34 -0.19
N ALA A 184 -10.75 5.36 -0.94
CA ALA A 184 -11.60 6.52 -1.25
C ALA A 184 -12.83 6.15 -2.12
N PHE A 185 -12.77 5.10 -2.93
CA PHE A 185 -13.93 4.59 -3.65
C PHE A 185 -14.93 3.96 -2.68
N ILE A 186 -14.47 3.18 -1.72
CA ILE A 186 -15.33 2.53 -0.72
C ILE A 186 -15.98 3.54 0.23
N LEU A 187 -15.30 4.63 0.58
CA LEU A 187 -15.93 5.72 1.34
C LEU A 187 -17.18 6.29 0.67
N ARG A 188 -17.24 6.24 -0.67
CA ARG A 188 -18.41 6.68 -1.46
C ARG A 188 -19.35 5.54 -1.85
N ASN A 189 -18.92 4.28 -1.68
CA ASN A 189 -19.62 3.08 -2.14
C ASN A 189 -19.51 1.96 -1.08
N ALA A 190 -19.97 2.24 0.14
CA ALA A 190 -19.79 1.34 1.30
C ALA A 190 -20.39 -0.07 1.10
N ALA A 191 -21.42 -0.20 0.26
CA ALA A 191 -22.02 -1.51 -0.08
C ALA A 191 -21.02 -2.49 -0.73
N ARG A 192 -19.90 -1.99 -1.27
CA ARG A 192 -18.86 -2.84 -1.88
C ARG A 192 -17.71 -3.20 -0.92
N GLU A 193 -17.77 -2.79 0.33
CA GLU A 193 -16.71 -3.08 1.29
C GLU A 193 -16.56 -4.59 1.60
N PRO A 194 -17.62 -5.41 1.62
CA PRO A 194 -17.46 -6.86 1.76
C PRO A 194 -16.54 -7.50 0.73
N GLU A 195 -16.54 -6.99 -0.51
CA GLU A 195 -15.64 -7.45 -1.56
C GLU A 195 -14.16 -7.16 -1.22
N VAL A 196 -13.87 -6.05 -0.55
CA VAL A 196 -12.51 -5.75 -0.08
C VAL A 196 -12.08 -6.71 1.04
N TYR A 197 -13.01 -7.08 1.91
CA TYR A 197 -12.71 -8.05 2.97
C TYR A 197 -12.31 -9.41 2.39
N GLU A 198 -12.98 -9.88 1.32
CA GLU A 198 -12.59 -11.09 0.59
C GLU A 198 -11.17 -10.99 0.00
N ASP A 199 -10.83 -9.81 -0.56
CA ASP A 199 -9.49 -9.56 -1.10
C ASP A 199 -8.43 -9.61 0.01
N PHE A 200 -8.71 -8.98 1.17
CA PHE A 200 -7.80 -8.98 2.30
C PHE A 200 -7.67 -10.37 2.96
N GLU A 201 -8.73 -11.18 2.99
CA GLU A 201 -8.62 -12.59 3.39
C GLU A 201 -7.75 -13.41 2.42
N THR A 202 -7.81 -13.09 1.12
CA THR A 202 -6.93 -13.70 0.11
C THR A 202 -5.47 -13.32 0.32
N LEU A 203 -5.18 -12.04 0.67
CA LEU A 203 -3.85 -11.60 1.11
C LEU A 203 -3.39 -12.36 2.37
N ALA A 204 -4.25 -12.45 3.38
CA ALA A 204 -3.92 -13.12 4.64
C ALA A 204 -3.57 -14.60 4.43
N ARG A 205 -4.34 -15.32 3.61
CA ARG A 205 -4.04 -16.72 3.26
C ARG A 205 -2.69 -16.90 2.59
N ARG A 206 -2.26 -15.94 1.77
CA ARG A 206 -0.95 -15.97 1.11
C ARG A 206 0.19 -15.68 2.08
N LEU A 207 0.02 -14.69 2.95
CA LEU A 207 1.04 -14.25 3.91
C LEU A 207 1.20 -15.20 5.09
N PHE A 208 0.11 -15.87 5.49
CA PHE A 208 0.05 -16.72 6.66
C PHE A 208 -0.55 -18.10 6.28
N PRO A 209 0.16 -18.89 5.46
CA PRO A 209 -0.30 -20.25 5.14
C PRO A 209 -0.41 -21.06 6.44
N ARG A 210 -1.52 -21.79 6.56
CA ARG A 210 -1.77 -22.68 7.71
C ARG A 210 -0.98 -23.97 7.56
#